data_2f4cd4ec1543fddf77ca60b7f090e1fe
#
_entry.id   2f4cd4ec1543fddf77ca60b7f090e1fe
#
_cell.length_a   1.000
_cell.length_b   1.000
_cell.length_c   1.000
_cell.angle_alpha   90.00
_cell.angle_beta   90.00
_cell.angle_gamma   90.00
#
_symmetry.space_group_name_H-M   'P 1'
#
loop_
_entity.id
_entity.type
_entity.pdbx_description
1 polymer ?
#
loop_
_entity_poly.entity_id
_entity_poly.type
_entity_poly.pdbx_seq_one_letter_code
_entity_poly.pdbx_strand_id
1 'polypeptide(L)'
;MCIRDRDKVKLVNGSQFKELYNEQLANQGDDPFDYTGWDANTDWQDEIFQTAFITNNNISITGASPKHSFYLGVGYSYEQGNIEHEKFSKVTINASNDYKITDFLKVGFQFNGARMLPADSKQVLNALRATPIAPVYNNEYGLYTALPEFQKAQISNPMVDVELKANTTKAENYRASGNIYGEVDFLKHFTFKAMFSMDYASNNGRTYTPIVKVYDAAVNGGISTLGTGKTEVSQFKENETKVQSDYLLTYTNSFDNGNHNLTATAGFTTYYNSLSRLDGARKQGVGLVIPDNPDKWFVSIGDAATATNGSTQWERST
;
A
#
# COMPACT_ATOMS: atom_id res chain seq x y z
N MET A 1 10.91 -12.38 16.25
CA MET A 1 12.00 -11.42 16.51
C MET A 1 11.34 -10.08 16.70
N CYS A 2 11.36 -9.51 17.91
CA CYS A 2 10.79 -8.18 18.15
C CYS A 2 11.74 -7.13 17.55
N ILE A 3 11.29 -6.45 16.52
CA ILE A 3 12.06 -5.41 15.81
C ILE A 3 12.04 -4.08 16.61
N ARG A 4 11.16 -3.97 17.60
CA ARG A 4 10.83 -2.73 18.32
C ARG A 4 12.00 -1.91 18.85
N ASP A 5 13.03 -2.54 19.43
CA ASP A 5 14.12 -1.81 20.10
C ASP A 5 15.38 -1.61 19.26
N ARG A 6 15.47 -2.32 18.13
CA ARG A 6 16.68 -2.33 17.31
C ARG A 6 16.74 -1.21 16.28
N ASP A 7 15.58 -0.73 15.83
CA ASP A 7 15.46 0.14 14.66
C ASP A 7 14.94 1.55 15.01
N LYS A 8 14.89 1.91 16.31
CA LYS A 8 14.55 3.26 16.73
C LYS A 8 15.68 4.23 16.42
N VAL A 9 15.30 5.40 15.90
CA VAL A 9 16.23 6.52 15.75
C VAL A 9 16.46 7.13 17.13
N LYS A 10 17.73 7.33 17.50
CA LYS A 10 18.07 8.03 18.74
C LYS A 10 17.79 9.52 18.58
N LEU A 11 16.78 10.00 19.26
CA LEU A 11 16.37 11.41 19.28
C LEU A 11 16.79 12.08 20.58
N VAL A 12 16.70 13.41 20.60
CA VAL A 12 16.90 14.21 21.81
C VAL A 12 15.71 14.04 22.75
N ASN A 13 15.98 14.06 24.05
CA ASN A 13 14.94 14.09 25.08
C ASN A 13 14.46 15.53 25.35
N GLY A 14 13.44 15.69 26.22
CA GLY A 14 12.83 16.98 26.49
C GLY A 14 13.83 18.02 27.04
N SER A 15 14.76 17.64 27.93
CA SER A 15 15.75 18.59 28.49
C SER A 15 16.80 18.97 27.43
N GLN A 16 17.29 18.03 26.66
CA GLN A 16 18.22 18.32 25.56
C GLN A 16 17.58 19.20 24.49
N PHE A 17 16.30 18.96 24.19
CA PHE A 17 15.57 19.80 23.25
C PHE A 17 15.48 21.24 23.75
N LYS A 18 15.11 21.45 25.01
CA LYS A 18 15.01 22.79 25.61
C LYS A 18 16.35 23.54 25.55
N GLU A 19 17.44 22.85 25.84
CA GLU A 19 18.80 23.45 25.78
C GLU A 19 19.14 23.87 24.35
N LEU A 20 19.01 22.96 23.38
CA LEU A 20 19.35 23.24 21.99
C LEU A 20 18.43 24.29 21.34
N TYR A 21 17.14 24.27 21.66
CA TYR A 21 16.20 25.24 21.11
C TYR A 21 16.44 26.64 21.68
N ASN A 22 16.75 26.78 22.99
CA ASN A 22 17.14 28.08 23.60
C ASN A 22 18.46 28.61 23.02
N GLU A 23 19.44 27.73 22.76
CA GLU A 23 20.67 28.09 22.06
C GLU A 23 20.39 28.63 20.66
N GLN A 24 19.49 27.97 19.92
CA GLN A 24 19.07 28.41 18.58
C GLN A 24 18.42 29.81 18.67
N LEU A 25 17.48 30.03 19.58
CA LEU A 25 16.82 31.34 19.76
C LEU A 25 17.81 32.44 20.11
N ALA A 26 18.72 32.17 21.05
CA ALA A 26 19.77 33.12 21.42
C ALA A 26 20.68 33.47 20.23
N ASN A 27 21.05 32.52 19.39
CA ASN A 27 21.84 32.74 18.19
C ASN A 27 21.10 33.57 17.12
N GLN A 28 19.76 33.56 17.14
CA GLN A 28 18.91 34.38 16.27
C GLN A 28 18.61 35.76 16.88
N GLY A 29 18.93 35.98 18.14
CA GLY A 29 18.63 37.20 18.86
C GLY A 29 17.21 37.26 19.41
N ASP A 30 16.53 36.11 19.48
CA ASP A 30 15.18 35.98 20.01
C ASP A 30 15.20 35.68 21.52
N ASP A 31 14.09 36.01 22.20
CA ASP A 31 13.87 35.67 23.59
C ASP A 31 13.71 34.16 23.80
N PRO A 32 14.07 33.62 24.98
CA PRO A 32 13.83 32.21 25.31
C PRO A 32 12.35 31.84 25.20
N PHE A 33 12.08 30.63 24.73
CA PHE A 33 10.70 30.11 24.66
C PHE A 33 10.12 29.92 26.07
N ASP A 34 8.84 30.27 26.25
CA ASP A 34 8.10 29.95 27.47
C ASP A 34 7.65 28.50 27.48
N TYR A 35 8.29 27.71 28.33
CA TYR A 35 8.00 26.28 28.46
C TYR A 35 6.85 25.95 29.41
N THR A 36 6.10 26.96 29.90
CA THR A 36 4.95 26.70 30.78
C THR A 36 3.93 25.78 30.09
N GLY A 37 3.68 24.61 30.69
CA GLY A 37 2.83 23.58 30.12
C GLY A 37 3.50 22.66 29.06
N TRP A 38 4.80 22.91 28.78
CA TRP A 38 5.62 22.12 27.85
C TRP A 38 6.77 21.42 28.58
N ASP A 39 6.42 20.56 29.53
CA ASP A 39 7.38 19.89 30.44
C ASP A 39 7.38 18.34 30.24
N ALA A 40 6.70 17.87 29.24
CA ALA A 40 6.70 16.44 28.88
C ALA A 40 8.10 15.99 28.41
N ASN A 41 8.29 14.68 28.40
CA ASN A 41 9.44 14.01 27.80
C ASN A 41 8.95 12.82 26.96
N THR A 42 8.22 13.13 25.90
CA THR A 42 7.52 12.15 25.06
C THR A 42 8.50 11.51 24.09
N ASP A 43 8.60 10.17 24.13
CA ASP A 43 9.18 9.39 23.04
C ASP A 43 8.07 9.02 22.04
N TRP A 44 7.93 9.86 21.03
CA TRP A 44 6.90 9.67 20.00
C TRP A 44 7.01 8.36 19.23
N GLN A 45 8.20 7.76 19.17
CA GLN A 45 8.38 6.45 18.55
C GLN A 45 7.75 5.35 19.42
N ASP A 46 7.89 5.45 20.76
CA ASP A 46 7.24 4.50 21.68
C ASP A 46 5.71 4.60 21.64
N GLU A 47 5.19 5.83 21.48
CA GLU A 47 3.76 6.06 21.41
C GLU A 47 3.10 5.44 20.18
N ILE A 48 3.78 5.45 19.01
CA ILE A 48 3.19 4.97 17.75
C ILE A 48 3.52 3.51 17.43
N PHE A 49 4.57 2.92 18.04
CA PHE A 49 5.01 1.59 17.70
C PHE A 49 4.38 0.50 18.57
N GLN A 50 4.03 -0.59 17.92
CA GLN A 50 3.56 -1.82 18.56
C GLN A 50 4.39 -3.04 18.16
N THR A 51 4.21 -4.14 18.88
CA THR A 51 4.76 -5.44 18.47
C THR A 51 3.92 -5.99 17.32
N ALA A 52 4.55 -6.18 16.17
CA ALA A 52 3.91 -6.69 14.96
C ALA A 52 3.72 -8.22 15.02
N PHE A 53 2.58 -8.68 14.50
CA PHE A 53 2.29 -10.11 14.31
C PHE A 53 2.17 -10.42 12.81
N ILE A 54 2.89 -11.45 12.36
CA ILE A 54 2.86 -11.90 10.97
C ILE A 54 2.53 -13.39 10.93
N THR A 55 1.60 -13.77 10.07
CA THR A 55 1.30 -15.18 9.80
C THR A 55 1.15 -15.43 8.29
N ASN A 56 1.75 -16.53 7.83
CA ASN A 56 1.67 -16.99 6.45
C ASN A 56 1.28 -18.47 6.44
N ASN A 57 0.15 -18.76 5.84
CA ASN A 57 -0.40 -20.11 5.76
C ASN A 57 -0.59 -20.49 4.28
N ASN A 58 -0.02 -21.63 3.87
CA ASN A 58 -0.10 -22.10 2.51
C ASN A 58 -0.48 -23.59 2.49
N ILE A 59 -1.41 -23.92 1.63
CA ILE A 59 -1.80 -25.31 1.34
C ILE A 59 -1.64 -25.52 -0.15
N SER A 60 -1.04 -26.63 -0.55
CA SER A 60 -0.89 -26.96 -1.97
C SER A 60 -1.07 -28.44 -2.24
N ILE A 61 -1.51 -28.74 -3.44
CA ILE A 61 -1.63 -30.09 -4.00
C ILE A 61 -0.89 -30.10 -5.31
N THR A 62 -0.08 -31.11 -5.50
CA THR A 62 0.64 -31.35 -6.76
C THR A 62 0.52 -32.80 -7.16
N GLY A 63 0.49 -33.04 -8.47
CA GLY A 63 0.49 -34.38 -9.03
C GLY A 63 1.17 -34.40 -10.39
N ALA A 64 1.78 -35.53 -10.70
CA ALA A 64 2.45 -35.74 -11.99
C ALA A 64 2.26 -37.17 -12.49
N SER A 65 2.16 -37.29 -13.82
CA SER A 65 2.19 -38.53 -14.58
C SER A 65 3.05 -38.32 -15.85
N PRO A 66 3.34 -39.34 -16.63
CA PRO A 66 4.11 -39.15 -17.87
C PRO A 66 3.49 -38.17 -18.88
N LYS A 67 2.19 -37.94 -18.80
CA LYS A 67 1.45 -37.06 -19.73
C LYS A 67 0.86 -35.81 -19.10
N HIS A 68 0.85 -35.71 -17.78
CA HIS A 68 0.12 -34.64 -17.08
C HIS A 68 0.84 -34.25 -15.79
N SER A 69 1.02 -32.98 -15.57
CA SER A 69 1.42 -32.44 -14.28
C SER A 69 0.53 -31.26 -13.90
N PHE A 70 0.20 -31.16 -12.63
CA PHE A 70 -0.58 -30.06 -12.10
C PHE A 70 -0.10 -29.60 -10.75
N TYR A 71 -0.35 -28.34 -10.47
CA TYR A 71 -0.17 -27.70 -9.17
C TYR A 71 -1.39 -26.85 -8.87
N LEU A 72 -1.88 -26.88 -7.63
CA LEU A 72 -2.87 -25.98 -7.09
C LEU A 72 -2.42 -25.56 -5.68
N GLY A 73 -2.29 -24.27 -5.43
CA GLY A 73 -1.92 -23.70 -4.15
C GLY A 73 -2.88 -22.60 -3.74
N VAL A 74 -3.18 -22.52 -2.44
CA VAL A 74 -3.94 -21.43 -1.81
C VAL A 74 -3.14 -20.93 -0.63
N GLY A 75 -2.96 -19.61 -0.55
CA GLY A 75 -2.22 -18.95 0.51
C GLY A 75 -3.05 -17.86 1.20
N TYR A 76 -2.82 -17.71 2.49
CA TYR A 76 -3.31 -16.59 3.29
C TYR A 76 -2.17 -15.98 4.08
N SER A 77 -1.95 -14.68 3.89
CA SER A 77 -1.00 -13.87 4.66
C SER A 77 -1.76 -12.82 5.44
N TYR A 78 -1.40 -12.64 6.68
CA TYR A 78 -1.83 -11.53 7.52
C TYR A 78 -0.62 -10.92 8.21
N GLU A 79 -0.50 -9.60 8.13
CA GLU A 79 0.58 -8.82 8.73
C GLU A 79 -0.05 -7.67 9.52
N GLN A 80 0.25 -7.60 10.79
CA GLN A 80 0.05 -6.41 11.60
C GLN A 80 1.31 -5.56 11.49
N GLY A 81 1.16 -4.26 11.17
CA GLY A 81 2.28 -3.33 11.11
C GLY A 81 2.88 -3.03 12.48
N ASN A 82 4.09 -2.52 12.49
CA ASN A 82 4.74 -2.01 13.72
C ASN A 82 4.18 -0.65 14.16
N ILE A 83 3.37 0.01 13.34
CA ILE A 83 2.58 1.17 13.76
C ILE A 83 1.19 0.67 14.13
N GLU A 84 0.62 1.25 15.18
CA GLU A 84 -0.73 0.87 15.63
C GLU A 84 -1.75 1.05 14.51
N HIS A 85 -2.76 0.14 14.48
CA HIS A 85 -3.84 0.07 13.49
C HIS A 85 -3.45 -0.31 12.06
N GLU A 86 -2.16 -0.43 11.72
CA GLU A 86 -1.77 -0.93 10.41
C GLU A 86 -2.00 -2.43 10.28
N LYS A 87 -2.74 -2.82 9.24
CA LYS A 87 -3.06 -4.23 8.96
C LYS A 87 -3.04 -4.46 7.47
N PHE A 88 -2.37 -5.53 7.07
CA PHE A 88 -2.36 -6.03 5.70
C PHE A 88 -2.88 -7.47 5.68
N SER A 89 -3.69 -7.80 4.69
CA SER A 89 -4.05 -9.19 4.44
C SER A 89 -4.07 -9.51 2.95
N LYS A 90 -3.71 -10.75 2.62
CA LYS A 90 -3.63 -11.23 1.26
C LYS A 90 -4.09 -12.68 1.16
N VAL A 91 -5.01 -12.93 0.24
CA VAL A 91 -5.36 -14.29 -0.20
C VAL A 91 -4.78 -14.50 -1.58
N THR A 92 -4.17 -15.65 -1.82
CA THR A 92 -3.62 -16.03 -3.12
C THR A 92 -4.14 -17.39 -3.56
N ILE A 93 -4.32 -17.53 -4.87
CA ILE A 93 -4.55 -18.80 -5.52
C ILE A 93 -3.57 -18.92 -6.69
N ASN A 94 -2.90 -20.06 -6.78
CA ASN A 94 -1.95 -20.36 -7.83
C ASN A 94 -2.32 -21.72 -8.43
N ALA A 95 -2.42 -21.79 -9.75
CA ALA A 95 -2.71 -23.03 -10.46
C ALA A 95 -1.82 -23.14 -11.69
N SER A 96 -1.29 -24.32 -11.94
CA SER A 96 -0.63 -24.62 -13.20
C SER A 96 -0.96 -26.03 -13.66
N ASN A 97 -0.97 -26.20 -14.95
CA ASN A 97 -1.25 -27.48 -15.56
C ASN A 97 -0.49 -27.58 -16.88
N ASP A 98 0.22 -28.71 -17.05
CA ASP A 98 0.88 -29.10 -18.29
C ASP A 98 0.32 -30.44 -18.75
N TYR A 99 -0.05 -30.53 -19.99
CA TYR A 99 -0.61 -31.73 -20.56
C TYR A 99 0.03 -32.07 -21.92
N LYS A 100 0.62 -33.25 -22.02
CA LYS A 100 1.17 -33.82 -23.24
C LYS A 100 0.07 -34.58 -23.97
N ILE A 101 -0.59 -33.90 -24.93
CA ILE A 101 -1.73 -34.44 -25.67
C ILE A 101 -1.28 -35.61 -26.58
N THR A 102 -0.15 -35.37 -27.27
CA THR A 102 0.52 -36.39 -28.10
C THR A 102 2.02 -36.30 -27.85
N ASP A 103 2.84 -37.12 -28.51
CA ASP A 103 4.29 -37.03 -28.38
C ASP A 103 4.88 -35.78 -28.99
N PHE A 104 4.14 -35.09 -29.86
CA PHE A 104 4.57 -33.85 -30.53
C PHE A 104 3.75 -32.63 -30.14
N LEU A 105 2.72 -32.73 -29.28
CA LEU A 105 1.87 -31.61 -28.86
C LEU A 105 1.75 -31.56 -27.36
N LYS A 106 2.22 -30.47 -26.76
CA LYS A 106 2.06 -30.10 -25.37
C LYS A 106 1.26 -28.81 -25.24
N VAL A 107 0.36 -28.76 -24.28
CA VAL A 107 -0.36 -27.53 -23.88
C VAL A 107 -0.26 -27.33 -22.40
N GLY A 108 -0.36 -26.08 -21.97
CA GLY A 108 -0.36 -25.80 -20.55
C GLY A 108 -0.92 -24.42 -20.24
N PHE A 109 -1.18 -24.21 -18.96
CA PHE A 109 -1.53 -22.90 -18.44
C PHE A 109 -0.92 -22.66 -17.06
N GLN A 110 -0.76 -21.38 -16.73
CA GLN A 110 -0.46 -20.91 -15.38
C GLN A 110 -1.44 -19.81 -15.02
N PHE A 111 -1.91 -19.80 -13.80
CA PHE A 111 -2.81 -18.79 -13.25
C PHE A 111 -2.38 -18.41 -11.84
N ASN A 112 -2.32 -17.10 -11.57
CA ASN A 112 -2.07 -16.55 -10.25
C ASN A 112 -3.14 -15.49 -9.97
N GLY A 113 -3.91 -15.70 -8.92
CA GLY A 113 -4.91 -14.78 -8.41
C GLY A 113 -4.52 -14.26 -7.04
N ALA A 114 -4.78 -12.98 -6.77
CA ALA A 114 -4.59 -12.38 -5.45
C ALA A 114 -5.69 -11.37 -5.15
N ARG A 115 -6.15 -11.40 -3.90
CA ARG A 115 -6.95 -10.34 -3.29
C ARG A 115 -6.15 -9.80 -2.12
N MET A 116 -5.95 -8.48 -2.07
CA MET A 116 -5.18 -7.79 -1.04
C MET A 116 -6.02 -6.71 -0.39
N LEU A 117 -5.98 -6.63 0.92
CA LEU A 117 -6.43 -5.50 1.71
C LEU A 117 -5.17 -4.76 2.18
N PRO A 118 -4.77 -3.66 1.50
CA PRO A 118 -3.56 -2.94 1.85
C PRO A 118 -3.70 -2.25 3.21
N ALA A 119 -2.58 -2.07 3.89
CA ALA A 119 -2.53 -1.30 5.12
C ALA A 119 -2.87 0.16 4.86
N ASP A 120 -3.54 0.78 5.82
CA ASP A 120 -3.71 2.23 5.89
C ASP A 120 -2.46 2.81 6.56
N SER A 121 -1.39 3.00 5.78
CA SER A 121 -0.07 3.38 6.26
C SER A 121 -0.05 4.77 6.89
N LYS A 122 0.50 4.89 8.08
CA LYS A 122 0.69 6.13 8.81
C LYS A 122 2.13 6.64 8.67
N GLN A 123 2.30 7.95 8.79
CA GLN A 123 3.61 8.56 8.58
C GLN A 123 4.44 8.54 9.87
N VAL A 124 5.50 7.73 9.90
CA VAL A 124 6.50 7.74 10.99
C VAL A 124 7.25 9.08 11.06
N LEU A 125 7.34 9.80 9.95
CA LEU A 125 8.11 11.04 9.87
C LEU A 125 7.66 12.10 10.90
N ASN A 126 6.36 12.18 11.17
CA ASN A 126 5.83 13.10 12.18
C ASN A 126 6.34 12.74 13.59
N ALA A 127 6.44 11.46 13.93
CA ALA A 127 7.00 11.01 15.20
C ALA A 127 8.50 11.28 15.35
N LEU A 128 9.26 11.28 14.26
CA LEU A 128 10.67 11.63 14.26
C LEU A 128 10.92 13.13 14.37
N ARG A 129 9.95 13.97 14.04
CA ARG A 129 10.05 15.42 14.00
C ARG A 129 9.38 16.12 15.17
N ALA A 130 8.36 15.48 15.77
CA ALA A 130 7.62 16.09 16.85
C ALA A 130 8.49 16.35 18.06
N THR A 131 8.36 17.56 18.62
CA THR A 131 9.12 17.94 19.80
C THR A 131 8.78 17.07 21.01
N PRO A 132 9.79 16.61 21.77
CA PRO A 132 9.55 15.74 22.93
C PRO A 132 8.92 16.46 24.13
N ILE A 133 8.88 17.80 24.14
CA ILE A 133 8.30 18.58 25.25
C ILE A 133 6.78 18.64 25.23
N ALA A 134 6.14 18.21 24.13
CA ALA A 134 4.70 18.22 24.02
C ALA A 134 4.10 16.95 24.65
N PRO A 135 3.08 17.08 25.55
CA PRO A 135 2.34 15.93 26.04
C PRO A 135 1.50 15.30 24.92
N VAL A 136 1.32 13.99 24.98
CA VAL A 136 0.52 13.25 23.99
C VAL A 136 -0.95 13.66 24.06
N TYR A 137 -1.49 13.77 25.28
CA TYR A 137 -2.91 13.88 25.53
C TYR A 137 -3.19 14.85 26.68
N ASN A 138 -4.26 15.63 26.57
CA ASN A 138 -4.75 16.47 27.65
C ASN A 138 -5.98 15.81 28.30
N ASN A 139 -5.82 15.37 29.55
CA ASN A 139 -6.86 14.64 30.29
C ASN A 139 -8.05 15.53 30.67
N GLU A 140 -7.85 16.82 30.88
CA GLU A 140 -8.91 17.75 31.25
C GLU A 140 -9.93 17.95 30.11
N TYR A 141 -9.40 18.08 28.89
CA TYR A 141 -10.24 18.25 27.69
C TYR A 141 -10.61 16.94 27.00
N GLY A 142 -9.98 15.83 27.37
CA GLY A 142 -10.20 14.56 26.72
C GLY A 142 -9.75 14.54 25.25
N LEU A 143 -8.66 15.26 24.92
CA LEU A 143 -8.19 15.46 23.55
C LEU A 143 -6.67 15.26 23.44
N TYR A 144 -6.20 14.83 22.27
CA TYR A 144 -4.77 14.89 21.93
C TYR A 144 -4.30 16.32 21.89
N THR A 145 -3.06 16.58 22.36
CA THR A 145 -2.50 17.93 22.46
C THR A 145 -1.92 18.37 21.12
N ALA A 146 -2.24 19.58 20.67
CA ALA A 146 -1.52 20.21 19.56
C ALA A 146 -0.04 20.40 19.93
N LEU A 147 0.85 20.40 18.94
CA LEU A 147 2.25 20.73 19.14
C LEU A 147 2.39 22.24 19.41
N PRO A 148 3.54 22.71 19.99
CA PRO A 148 3.80 24.13 20.22
C PRO A 148 3.70 24.99 18.96
N GLU A 149 3.47 26.29 19.13
CA GLU A 149 3.25 27.26 18.05
C GLU A 149 4.31 27.22 16.95
N PHE A 150 5.58 27.04 17.34
CA PHE A 150 6.70 26.97 16.39
C PHE A 150 6.67 25.71 15.48
N GLN A 151 5.85 24.71 15.80
CA GLN A 151 5.82 23.43 15.08
C GLN A 151 4.45 23.04 14.55
N LYS A 152 3.34 23.42 15.21
CA LYS A 152 1.99 22.97 14.88
C LYS A 152 1.51 23.31 13.46
N ALA A 153 2.12 24.33 12.84
CA ALA A 153 1.82 24.68 11.45
C ALA A 153 2.41 23.69 10.43
N GLN A 154 3.45 22.95 10.81
CA GLN A 154 4.17 22.04 9.92
C GLN A 154 3.76 20.57 10.09
N ILE A 155 3.53 20.16 11.34
CA ILE A 155 3.14 18.78 11.67
C ILE A 155 2.11 18.79 12.80
N SER A 156 1.29 17.74 12.82
CA SER A 156 0.37 17.46 13.93
C SER A 156 1.00 16.50 14.93
N ASN A 157 0.38 16.39 16.09
CA ASN A 157 0.68 15.34 17.05
C ASN A 157 0.60 13.97 16.37
N PRO A 158 1.66 13.15 16.42
CA PRO A 158 1.71 11.84 15.74
C PRO A 158 0.54 10.91 16.07
N MET A 159 0.08 10.91 17.32
CA MET A 159 -1.05 10.07 17.76
C MET A 159 -2.39 10.50 17.15
N VAL A 160 -2.52 11.74 16.70
CA VAL A 160 -3.71 12.17 15.93
C VAL A 160 -3.81 11.41 14.61
N ASP A 161 -2.70 11.22 13.92
CA ASP A 161 -2.69 10.48 12.67
C ASP A 161 -2.90 8.98 12.90
N VAL A 162 -2.34 8.43 13.96
CA VAL A 162 -2.43 7.01 14.30
C VAL A 162 -3.81 6.64 14.83
N GLU A 163 -4.39 7.40 15.76
CA GLU A 163 -5.64 7.07 16.45
C GLU A 163 -6.88 7.67 15.80
N LEU A 164 -6.90 9.00 15.60
CA LEU A 164 -8.10 9.69 15.13
C LEU A 164 -8.34 9.53 13.63
N LYS A 165 -7.30 9.18 12.89
CA LYS A 165 -7.40 8.81 11.47
C LYS A 165 -7.19 7.32 11.23
N ALA A 166 -7.29 6.49 12.29
CA ALA A 166 -7.26 5.06 12.18
C ALA A 166 -8.47 4.53 11.39
N ASN A 167 -8.25 3.48 10.60
CA ASN A 167 -9.31 2.78 9.86
C ASN A 167 -10.16 3.68 8.95
N THR A 168 -9.61 4.82 8.52
CA THR A 168 -10.30 5.78 7.64
C THR A 168 -10.20 5.44 6.16
N THR A 169 -9.49 4.37 5.81
CA THR A 169 -9.34 3.90 4.44
C THR A 169 -9.89 2.48 4.29
N LYS A 170 -10.73 2.27 3.29
CA LYS A 170 -11.20 0.96 2.85
C LYS A 170 -10.69 0.73 1.43
N ALA A 171 -9.59 0.01 1.31
CA ALA A 171 -8.98 -0.31 0.03
C ALA A 171 -8.98 -1.81 -0.23
N GLU A 172 -9.14 -2.18 -1.48
CA GLU A 172 -9.19 -3.56 -1.91
C GLU A 172 -8.59 -3.68 -3.31
N ASN A 173 -7.57 -4.52 -3.43
CA ASN A 173 -6.83 -4.72 -4.66
C ASN A 173 -6.98 -6.17 -5.11
N TYR A 174 -7.31 -6.35 -6.39
CA TYR A 174 -7.36 -7.65 -7.05
C TYR A 174 -6.31 -7.70 -8.15
N ARG A 175 -5.65 -8.84 -8.27
CA ARG A 175 -4.77 -9.12 -9.39
C ARG A 175 -5.00 -10.53 -9.89
N ALA A 176 -5.14 -10.68 -11.19
CA ALA A 176 -5.19 -11.96 -11.86
C ALA A 176 -4.16 -11.95 -13.00
N SER A 177 -3.22 -12.87 -12.97
CA SER A 177 -2.23 -13.02 -14.03
C SER A 177 -2.12 -14.47 -14.43
N GLY A 178 -1.83 -14.71 -15.71
CA GLY A 178 -1.67 -16.06 -16.18
C GLY A 178 -1.27 -16.11 -17.64
N ASN A 179 -0.98 -17.30 -18.08
CA ASN A 179 -0.71 -17.59 -19.47
C ASN A 179 -1.31 -18.95 -19.87
N ILE A 180 -1.56 -19.07 -21.16
CA ILE A 180 -1.83 -20.34 -21.83
C ILE A 180 -0.80 -20.52 -22.95
N TYR A 181 -0.34 -21.72 -23.17
CA TYR A 181 0.62 -21.99 -24.22
C TYR A 181 0.36 -23.32 -24.91
N GLY A 182 0.78 -23.38 -26.17
CA GLY A 182 0.89 -24.60 -26.94
C GLY A 182 2.29 -24.72 -27.50
N GLU A 183 2.81 -25.96 -27.52
CA GLU A 183 4.13 -26.29 -28.01
C GLU A 183 4.02 -27.50 -28.93
N VAL A 184 4.55 -27.37 -30.16
CA VAL A 184 4.48 -28.41 -31.21
C VAL A 184 5.89 -28.73 -31.69
N ASP A 185 6.28 -29.99 -31.55
CA ASP A 185 7.50 -30.54 -32.13
C ASP A 185 7.26 -31.07 -33.52
N PHE A 186 8.05 -30.69 -34.52
CA PHE A 186 7.89 -31.10 -35.89
C PHE A 186 9.22 -31.23 -36.62
N LEU A 187 9.26 -31.97 -37.69
CA LEU A 187 10.45 -32.21 -38.52
C LEU A 187 11.69 -32.64 -37.70
N LYS A 188 11.50 -33.35 -36.61
CA LYS A 188 12.50 -33.89 -35.67
C LYS A 188 13.40 -32.84 -34.95
N HIS A 189 13.56 -31.66 -35.49
CA HIS A 189 14.52 -30.65 -35.04
C HIS A 189 13.90 -29.32 -34.65
N PHE A 190 12.61 -29.13 -34.91
CA PHE A 190 11.92 -27.88 -34.71
C PHE A 190 10.87 -27.98 -33.60
N THR A 191 10.87 -27.01 -32.72
CA THR A 191 9.84 -26.75 -31.71
C THR A 191 9.23 -25.39 -31.97
N PHE A 192 7.93 -25.31 -32.16
CA PHE A 192 7.16 -24.05 -32.20
C PHE A 192 6.36 -23.92 -30.94
N LYS A 193 6.51 -22.77 -30.22
CA LYS A 193 5.75 -22.44 -29.03
C LYS A 193 5.00 -21.13 -29.24
N ALA A 194 3.69 -21.16 -29.03
CA ALA A 194 2.86 -19.97 -28.93
C ALA A 194 2.37 -19.82 -27.50
N MET A 195 2.48 -18.63 -26.93
CA MET A 195 2.05 -18.33 -25.57
C MET A 195 1.27 -17.01 -25.57
N PHE A 196 0.13 -17.02 -24.90
CA PHE A 196 -0.68 -15.83 -24.63
C PHE A 196 -0.72 -15.61 -23.12
N SER A 197 -0.30 -14.41 -22.70
CA SER A 197 -0.21 -14.00 -21.30
C SER A 197 -1.10 -12.78 -21.05
N MET A 198 -1.76 -12.77 -19.90
CA MET A 198 -2.58 -11.65 -19.44
C MET A 198 -2.27 -11.35 -17.97
N ASP A 199 -2.16 -10.06 -17.62
CA ASP A 199 -2.10 -9.58 -16.25
C ASP A 199 -3.16 -8.48 -16.10
N TYR A 200 -4.07 -8.65 -15.17
CA TYR A 200 -5.12 -7.70 -14.85
C TYR A 200 -5.03 -7.30 -13.38
N ALA A 201 -4.96 -6.01 -13.12
CA ALA A 201 -5.01 -5.45 -11.77
C ALA A 201 -6.20 -4.49 -11.65
N SER A 202 -6.93 -4.58 -10.54
CA SER A 202 -8.01 -3.67 -10.19
C SER A 202 -7.81 -3.18 -8.75
N ASN A 203 -7.50 -1.90 -8.61
CA ASN A 203 -7.27 -1.24 -7.34
C ASN A 203 -8.46 -0.32 -7.04
N ASN A 204 -9.07 -0.50 -5.87
CA ASN A 204 -10.21 0.30 -5.45
C ASN A 204 -9.95 0.84 -4.04
N GLY A 205 -10.28 2.10 -3.81
CA GLY A 205 -10.14 2.68 -2.49
C GLY A 205 -11.19 3.73 -2.21
N ARG A 206 -11.57 3.83 -0.94
CA ARG A 206 -12.37 4.90 -0.37
C ARG A 206 -11.68 5.39 0.88
N THR A 207 -11.59 6.70 1.04
CA THR A 207 -10.99 7.32 2.22
C THR A 207 -11.99 8.30 2.81
N TYR A 208 -12.12 8.27 4.11
CA TYR A 208 -12.88 9.21 4.91
C TYR A 208 -11.92 10.14 5.65
N THR A 209 -12.17 11.43 5.60
CA THR A 209 -11.44 12.41 6.40
C THR A 209 -12.34 12.88 7.53
N PRO A 210 -12.06 12.56 8.80
CA PRO A 210 -12.82 13.00 9.94
C PRO A 210 -12.57 14.46 10.27
N ILE A 211 -13.48 15.07 11.04
CA ILE A 211 -13.20 16.32 11.76
C ILE A 211 -12.34 15.95 12.98
N VAL A 212 -11.13 16.48 13.03
CA VAL A 212 -10.19 16.23 14.13
C VAL A 212 -10.09 17.45 15.01
N LYS A 213 -10.41 17.28 16.29
CA LYS A 213 -10.25 18.30 17.34
C LYS A 213 -9.07 17.92 18.21
N VAL A 214 -8.29 18.93 18.60
CA VAL A 214 -7.13 18.80 19.49
C VAL A 214 -7.20 19.85 20.58
N TYR A 215 -6.58 19.59 21.72
CA TYR A 215 -6.30 20.62 22.72
C TYR A 215 -5.17 21.52 22.20
N ASP A 216 -5.38 22.81 22.24
CA ASP A 216 -4.39 23.82 21.83
C ASP A 216 -4.38 24.94 22.88
N ALA A 217 -3.32 24.98 23.68
CA ALA A 217 -3.16 25.96 24.75
C ALA A 217 -3.12 27.43 24.27
N ALA A 218 -2.77 27.66 22.99
CA ALA A 218 -2.73 29.00 22.40
C ALA A 218 -4.10 29.54 21.98
N VAL A 219 -5.13 28.67 21.96
CA VAL A 219 -6.49 29.03 21.52
C VAL A 219 -7.39 29.29 22.74
N ASN A 220 -8.13 30.40 22.70
CA ASN A 220 -9.12 30.68 23.75
C ASN A 220 -10.18 29.54 23.76
N GLY A 221 -10.39 28.94 24.94
CA GLY A 221 -11.24 27.80 25.15
C GLY A 221 -10.53 26.45 24.92
N GLY A 222 -9.24 26.44 24.58
CA GLY A 222 -8.39 25.23 24.58
C GLY A 222 -8.67 24.21 23.48
N ILE A 223 -9.58 24.50 22.51
CA ILE A 223 -9.94 23.53 21.46
C ILE A 223 -9.67 24.13 20.08
N SER A 224 -8.87 23.44 19.31
CA SER A 224 -8.61 23.74 17.91
C SER A 224 -9.11 22.59 16.99
N THR A 225 -9.43 22.93 15.75
CA THR A 225 -9.83 21.95 14.73
C THR A 225 -8.77 21.89 13.64
N LEU A 226 -8.24 20.69 13.40
CA LEU A 226 -7.23 20.51 12.36
C LEU A 226 -7.85 20.48 10.96
N GLY A 227 -7.12 21.02 10.00
CA GLY A 227 -7.54 21.03 8.60
C GLY A 227 -8.73 21.94 8.31
N THR A 228 -9.64 21.51 7.46
CA THR A 228 -10.79 22.33 6.99
C THR A 228 -11.96 22.35 7.96
N GLY A 229 -11.95 21.54 9.02
CA GLY A 229 -13.09 21.36 9.91
C GLY A 229 -14.32 20.73 9.27
N LYS A 230 -14.14 20.06 8.13
CA LYS A 230 -15.20 19.38 7.39
C LYS A 230 -14.83 17.93 7.16
N THR A 231 -15.82 17.05 7.25
CA THR A 231 -15.63 15.66 6.79
C THR A 231 -15.58 15.62 5.26
N GLU A 232 -14.78 14.68 4.75
CA GLU A 232 -14.60 14.47 3.32
C GLU A 232 -14.60 12.96 3.02
N VAL A 233 -15.15 12.59 1.88
CA VAL A 233 -14.94 11.25 1.31
C VAL A 233 -14.30 11.38 -0.05
N SER A 234 -13.29 10.52 -0.28
CA SER A 234 -12.69 10.33 -1.59
C SER A 234 -12.80 8.87 -2.01
N GLN A 235 -12.82 8.65 -3.31
CA GLN A 235 -12.91 7.32 -3.89
C GLN A 235 -12.09 7.29 -5.18
N PHE A 236 -11.37 6.18 -5.39
CA PHE A 236 -10.74 5.92 -6.67
C PHE A 236 -11.03 4.49 -7.14
N LYS A 237 -10.97 4.33 -8.44
CA LYS A 237 -10.93 3.03 -9.11
C LYS A 237 -9.88 3.08 -10.22
N GLU A 238 -8.98 2.11 -10.22
CA GLU A 238 -7.92 1.97 -11.19
C GLU A 238 -7.89 0.55 -11.72
N ASN A 239 -7.83 0.41 -13.03
CA ASN A 239 -7.66 -0.86 -13.70
C ASN A 239 -6.43 -0.79 -14.61
N GLU A 240 -5.59 -1.81 -14.54
CA GLU A 240 -4.47 -2.00 -15.45
C GLU A 240 -4.61 -3.35 -16.14
N THR A 241 -4.43 -3.38 -17.44
CA THR A 241 -4.47 -4.61 -18.26
C THR A 241 -3.21 -4.69 -19.08
N LYS A 242 -2.49 -5.80 -18.97
CA LYS A 242 -1.33 -6.13 -19.79
C LYS A 242 -1.62 -7.43 -20.54
N VAL A 243 -1.35 -7.43 -21.84
CA VAL A 243 -1.49 -8.60 -22.71
C VAL A 243 -0.22 -8.78 -23.51
N GLN A 244 0.27 -9.99 -23.57
CA GLN A 244 1.46 -10.35 -24.35
C GLN A 244 1.21 -11.64 -25.11
N SER A 245 1.66 -11.66 -26.36
CA SER A 245 1.68 -12.88 -27.18
C SER A 245 3.10 -13.12 -27.66
N ASP A 246 3.59 -14.31 -27.40
CA ASP A 246 4.94 -14.74 -27.78
C ASP A 246 4.83 -15.92 -28.76
N TYR A 247 5.62 -15.86 -29.82
CA TYR A 247 5.76 -16.90 -30.83
C TYR A 247 7.23 -17.23 -30.99
N LEU A 248 7.62 -18.44 -30.66
CA LEU A 248 9.01 -18.89 -30.66
C LEU A 248 9.19 -20.10 -31.56
N LEU A 249 10.16 -20.03 -32.44
CA LEU A 249 10.57 -21.16 -33.26
C LEU A 249 12.01 -21.52 -32.86
N THR A 250 12.20 -22.71 -32.36
CA THR A 250 13.51 -23.22 -31.93
C THR A 250 13.91 -24.39 -32.84
N TYR A 251 15.13 -24.34 -33.37
CA TYR A 251 15.80 -25.43 -34.06
C TYR A 251 16.87 -26.00 -33.12
N THR A 252 16.87 -27.35 -32.97
CA THR A 252 17.89 -28.05 -32.19
C THR A 252 18.38 -29.27 -32.96
N ASN A 253 19.69 -29.36 -33.14
CA ASN A 253 20.30 -30.51 -33.79
C ASN A 253 21.69 -30.78 -33.22
N SER A 254 22.08 -32.07 -33.26
CA SER A 254 23.39 -32.58 -32.87
C SER A 254 24.09 -33.21 -34.10
N PHE A 255 25.31 -32.79 -34.34
CA PHE A 255 26.13 -33.22 -35.44
C PHE A 255 27.36 -33.99 -34.89
N ASP A 256 28.00 -34.76 -35.76
CA ASP A 256 29.21 -35.50 -35.48
C ASP A 256 29.13 -36.37 -34.22
N ASN A 257 28.11 -37.24 -34.17
CA ASN A 257 27.81 -38.15 -33.06
C ASN A 257 27.68 -37.42 -31.69
N GLY A 258 27.19 -36.17 -31.70
CA GLY A 258 26.98 -35.39 -30.48
C GLY A 258 28.15 -34.49 -30.11
N ASN A 259 29.25 -34.45 -30.88
CA ASN A 259 30.38 -33.55 -30.63
C ASN A 259 30.00 -32.08 -30.84
N HIS A 260 29.02 -31.77 -31.69
CA HIS A 260 28.55 -30.42 -31.95
C HIS A 260 27.06 -30.37 -31.74
N ASN A 261 26.61 -29.47 -30.86
CA ASN A 261 25.19 -29.23 -30.58
C ASN A 261 24.87 -27.80 -30.97
N LEU A 262 23.86 -27.62 -31.82
CA LEU A 262 23.37 -26.31 -32.25
C LEU A 262 21.94 -26.11 -31.77
N THR A 263 21.67 -25.01 -31.09
CA THR A 263 20.33 -24.50 -30.80
C THR A 263 20.22 -23.08 -31.32
N ALA A 264 19.23 -22.83 -32.17
CA ALA A 264 18.91 -21.49 -32.68
C ALA A 264 17.43 -21.20 -32.45
N THR A 265 17.14 -20.02 -31.91
CA THR A 265 15.75 -19.58 -31.63
C THR A 265 15.49 -18.25 -32.32
N ALA A 266 14.34 -18.17 -33.02
CA ALA A 266 13.77 -16.93 -33.52
C ALA A 266 12.42 -16.70 -32.83
N GLY A 267 12.10 -15.46 -32.53
CA GLY A 267 10.86 -15.13 -31.82
C GLY A 267 10.25 -13.81 -32.30
N PHE A 268 8.93 -13.76 -32.11
CA PHE A 268 8.15 -12.54 -32.29
C PHE A 268 7.24 -12.35 -31.07
N THR A 269 7.22 -11.13 -30.54
CA THR A 269 6.42 -10.79 -29.36
C THR A 269 5.57 -9.55 -29.66
N THR A 270 4.31 -9.59 -29.27
CA THR A 270 3.44 -8.43 -29.20
C THR A 270 3.11 -8.11 -27.76
N TYR A 271 3.04 -6.83 -27.44
CA TYR A 271 2.72 -6.38 -26.09
C TYR A 271 1.72 -5.22 -26.13
N TYR A 272 0.70 -5.31 -25.28
CA TYR A 272 -0.28 -4.26 -25.04
C TYR A 272 -0.39 -4.00 -23.55
N ASN A 273 -0.42 -2.72 -23.16
CA ASN A 273 -0.67 -2.29 -21.80
C ASN A 273 -1.62 -1.10 -21.80
N SER A 274 -2.62 -1.13 -20.93
CA SER A 274 -3.55 -0.02 -20.72
C SER A 274 -3.79 0.20 -19.23
N LEU A 275 -3.95 1.47 -18.86
CA LEU A 275 -4.35 1.89 -17.53
C LEU A 275 -5.53 2.86 -17.65
N SER A 276 -6.52 2.66 -16.81
CA SER A 276 -7.65 3.57 -16.62
C SER A 276 -7.86 3.83 -15.14
N ARG A 277 -7.86 5.10 -14.74
CA ARG A 277 -8.12 5.54 -13.37
C ARG A 277 -9.20 6.62 -13.36
N LEU A 278 -10.11 6.49 -12.43
CA LEU A 278 -11.10 7.51 -12.08
C LEU A 278 -11.02 7.74 -10.56
N ASP A 279 -10.95 8.99 -10.16
CA ASP A 279 -11.02 9.38 -8.76
C ASP A 279 -11.95 10.58 -8.57
N GLY A 280 -12.45 10.73 -7.36
CA GLY A 280 -13.31 11.84 -6.99
C GLY A 280 -13.38 11.99 -5.48
N ALA A 281 -13.66 13.22 -5.04
CA ALA A 281 -13.88 13.55 -3.64
C ALA A 281 -14.98 14.57 -3.47
N ARG A 282 -15.65 14.53 -2.32
CA ARG A 282 -16.60 15.55 -1.87
C ARG A 282 -16.50 15.76 -0.37
N LYS A 283 -16.66 17.00 0.04
CA LYS A 283 -16.77 17.41 1.45
C LYS A 283 -18.23 17.43 1.90
N GLN A 284 -18.42 17.47 3.19
CA GLN A 284 -19.76 17.70 3.76
C GLN A 284 -20.34 19.05 3.32
N GLY A 285 -21.63 19.07 3.07
CA GLY A 285 -22.40 20.29 2.87
C GLY A 285 -22.76 21.02 4.19
N VAL A 286 -23.43 22.14 4.07
CA VAL A 286 -23.93 22.89 5.22
C VAL A 286 -24.97 22.06 5.97
N GLY A 287 -24.77 21.87 7.29
CA GLY A 287 -25.68 21.12 8.15
C GLY A 287 -25.63 19.58 7.98
N LEU A 288 -24.74 19.06 7.14
CA LEU A 288 -24.58 17.62 6.90
C LEU A 288 -23.17 17.20 7.27
N VAL A 289 -23.05 16.29 8.23
CA VAL A 289 -21.78 15.62 8.54
C VAL A 289 -21.80 14.25 7.87
N ILE A 290 -20.75 13.94 7.10
CA ILE A 290 -20.60 12.60 6.52
C ILE A 290 -20.30 11.64 7.68
N PRO A 291 -21.10 10.58 7.88
CA PRO A 291 -20.92 9.67 9.01
C PRO A 291 -19.64 8.87 8.88
N ASP A 292 -18.98 8.63 10.01
CA ASP A 292 -17.85 7.71 10.11
C ASP A 292 -18.35 6.25 10.10
N ASN A 293 -18.73 5.82 8.91
CA ASN A 293 -19.18 4.45 8.65
C ASN A 293 -18.66 4.01 7.27
N PRO A 294 -17.75 3.03 7.20
CA PRO A 294 -17.14 2.56 5.96
C PRO A 294 -18.15 2.14 4.87
N ASP A 295 -19.34 1.70 5.26
CA ASP A 295 -20.39 1.31 4.31
C ASP A 295 -21.12 2.52 3.69
N LYS A 296 -20.87 3.71 4.22
CA LYS A 296 -21.45 4.97 3.74
C LYS A 296 -20.43 5.92 3.10
N TRP A 297 -19.17 5.51 2.96
CA TRP A 297 -18.13 6.36 2.36
C TRP A 297 -18.20 6.33 0.83
N PHE A 298 -19.30 6.85 0.28
CA PHE A 298 -19.45 7.06 -1.14
C PHE A 298 -19.38 8.56 -1.47
N VAL A 299 -18.70 8.90 -2.55
CA VAL A 299 -18.58 10.31 -2.99
C VAL A 299 -19.93 10.98 -3.18
N SER A 300 -20.97 10.22 -3.54
CA SER A 300 -22.33 10.72 -3.72
C SER A 300 -22.99 11.28 -2.45
N ILE A 301 -22.50 10.92 -1.25
CA ILE A 301 -23.07 11.43 0.02
C ILE A 301 -22.62 12.86 0.34
N GLY A 302 -21.48 13.31 -0.24
CA GLY A 302 -20.98 14.66 -0.05
C GLY A 302 -21.69 15.69 -0.91
N ASP A 303 -21.47 16.97 -0.60
CA ASP A 303 -22.03 18.10 -1.33
C ASP A 303 -21.47 18.17 -2.76
N ALA A 304 -22.38 18.20 -3.72
CA ALA A 304 -22.02 18.28 -5.14
C ALA A 304 -21.23 19.56 -5.49
N ALA A 305 -21.46 20.67 -4.77
CA ALA A 305 -20.73 21.91 -4.98
C ALA A 305 -19.24 21.85 -4.58
N THR A 306 -18.86 20.82 -3.79
CA THR A 306 -17.47 20.58 -3.38
C THR A 306 -16.78 19.50 -4.19
N ALA A 307 -17.42 19.00 -5.26
CA ALA A 307 -16.91 17.89 -6.03
C ALA A 307 -15.56 18.21 -6.68
N THR A 308 -14.61 17.32 -6.50
CA THR A 308 -13.38 17.24 -7.29
C THR A 308 -13.35 15.88 -7.98
N ASN A 309 -12.80 15.84 -9.17
CA ASN A 309 -12.61 14.59 -9.92
C ASN A 309 -11.34 14.63 -10.73
N GLY A 310 -10.82 13.46 -11.04
CA GLY A 310 -9.68 13.25 -11.91
C GLY A 310 -9.86 11.97 -12.71
N SER A 311 -9.28 11.94 -13.89
CA SER A 311 -9.18 10.74 -14.69
C SER A 311 -7.83 10.65 -15.37
N THR A 312 -7.31 9.45 -15.48
CA THR A 312 -6.09 9.14 -16.22
C THR A 312 -6.36 7.92 -17.08
N GLN A 313 -6.02 8.03 -18.36
CA GLN A 313 -6.10 6.90 -19.27
C GLN A 313 -4.90 6.95 -20.20
N TRP A 314 -4.27 5.80 -20.41
CA TRP A 314 -3.23 5.63 -21.42
C TRP A 314 -3.20 4.19 -21.92
N GLU A 315 -2.71 4.05 -23.15
CA GLU A 315 -2.53 2.77 -23.84
C GLU A 315 -1.19 2.75 -24.53
N ARG A 316 -0.55 1.60 -24.58
CA ARG A 316 0.71 1.35 -25.26
C ARG A 316 0.69 -0.02 -25.89
N SER A 317 1.11 -0.09 -27.15
CA SER A 317 1.32 -1.36 -27.88
C SER A 317 2.68 -1.37 -28.58
N THR A 318 3.30 -2.51 -28.66
CA THR A 318 4.56 -2.79 -29.37
C THR A 318 4.52 -4.18 -29.98
#